data_c95430ccdfde7662faa237ff111e5c44
#
_entry.id   c95430ccdfde7662faa237ff111e5c44
#
_cell.length_a   1.000
_cell.length_b   1.000
_cell.length_c   1.000
_cell.angle_alpha   90.00
_cell.angle_beta   90.00
_cell.angle_gamma   90.00
#
_symmetry.space_group_name_H-M   'P 1'
#
loop_
_entity.id
_entity.type
_entity.pdbx_description
1 polymer ?
#
loop_
_entity_poly.entity_id
_entity_poly.type
_entity_poly.pdbx_seq_one_letter_code
_entity_poly.pdbx_strand_id
1 'polypeptide(L)'
;MASLKGKTVHTASEAEKIIEVKQDNSQRLRLYADILFVEGSPILLSCSDPVHLLIATSLTSRTSSCTSKALNAHIAVYTQEHYTISSVLVDSESELVSMREDYARQGIRVDTAPPGQHVSVIERKIRLVKERCRAIISVLPCPLCRAVLIALVLFVVSRINLLRVMGAKASPHSWNRTSLRGALTGRKMSYSRDLRVRSLDYVQLVEPVNMSTHKTLAPRTRGGVALLPLSNSSAAVKFLLLDTGAALIRSKFTMLPMPDLVINHLTALAAADKKTVNKDPLFQYHGRSI
;
A
#
# COMPACT_ATOMS: atom_id res chain seq x y z
N MET A 1 29.41 8.74 -1.64
CA MET A 1 28.28 9.66 -1.93
C MET A 1 28.61 10.75 -2.95
N ALA A 2 29.77 11.41 -2.90
CA ALA A 2 30.12 12.49 -3.83
C ALA A 2 30.13 12.07 -5.31
N SER A 3 30.54 10.84 -5.63
CA SER A 3 30.60 10.31 -7.00
C SER A 3 29.20 10.18 -7.67
N LEU A 4 28.17 9.85 -6.90
CA LEU A 4 26.79 9.68 -7.42
C LEU A 4 26.11 11.01 -7.76
N LYS A 5 26.45 12.07 -7.03
CA LYS A 5 25.87 13.40 -7.26
C LYS A 5 26.32 14.05 -8.60
N GLY A 6 27.43 13.57 -9.15
CA GLY A 6 28.00 14.09 -10.40
C GLY A 6 27.74 13.24 -11.65
N LYS A 7 27.38 11.96 -11.51
CA LYS A 7 27.22 11.02 -12.62
C LYS A 7 25.79 10.52 -12.76
N THR A 8 25.06 11.00 -13.75
CA THR A 8 23.77 10.44 -14.15
C THR A 8 23.80 10.03 -15.61
N VAL A 9 23.62 8.72 -15.87
CA VAL A 9 23.51 8.15 -17.21
C VAL A 9 22.05 7.84 -17.49
N HIS A 10 21.54 8.26 -18.63
CA HIS A 10 20.21 7.90 -19.11
C HIS A 10 20.24 6.45 -19.60
N THR A 11 19.70 5.52 -18.84
CA THR A 11 19.43 4.15 -19.29
C THR A 11 17.97 4.04 -19.71
N ALA A 12 17.73 3.46 -20.88
CA ALA A 12 16.38 3.13 -21.32
C ALA A 12 15.71 2.18 -20.32
N SER A 13 14.41 2.34 -20.11
CA SER A 13 13.61 1.39 -19.34
C SER A 13 13.48 0.09 -20.14
N GLU A 14 13.86 -1.05 -19.56
CA GLU A 14 13.57 -2.35 -20.19
C GLU A 14 12.06 -2.56 -20.24
N ALA A 15 11.54 -2.80 -21.45
CA ALA A 15 10.16 -3.16 -21.66
C ALA A 15 9.93 -4.57 -21.10
N GLU A 16 8.93 -4.70 -20.24
CA GLU A 16 8.60 -5.94 -19.59
C GLU A 16 7.77 -6.84 -20.49
N LYS A 17 8.18 -8.11 -20.63
CA LYS A 17 7.35 -9.12 -21.30
C LYS A 17 6.15 -9.45 -20.41
N ILE A 18 4.97 -9.03 -20.80
CA ILE A 18 3.71 -9.42 -20.16
C ILE A 18 3.46 -10.88 -20.58
N ILE A 19 3.49 -11.78 -19.62
CA ILE A 19 3.07 -13.16 -19.84
C ILE A 19 1.58 -13.19 -19.51
N GLU A 20 0.75 -13.24 -20.53
CA GLU A 20 -0.69 -13.41 -20.38
C GLU A 20 -0.98 -14.79 -19.76
N VAL A 21 -1.58 -14.78 -18.58
CA VAL A 21 -2.20 -15.95 -17.99
C VAL A 21 -3.66 -15.89 -18.39
N LYS A 22 -4.17 -16.91 -19.09
CA LYS A 22 -5.60 -17.01 -19.40
C LYS A 22 -6.37 -16.96 -18.09
N GLN A 23 -7.13 -15.90 -17.88
CA GLN A 23 -8.01 -15.72 -16.72
C GLN A 23 -9.43 -16.12 -17.13
N ASP A 24 -10.06 -16.97 -16.33
CA ASP A 24 -11.50 -17.15 -16.36
C ASP A 24 -12.14 -16.02 -15.56
N ASN A 25 -12.42 -14.90 -16.22
CA ASN A 25 -12.89 -13.66 -15.62
C ASN A 25 -14.41 -13.64 -15.36
N SER A 26 -15.11 -14.78 -15.51
CA SER A 26 -16.53 -14.88 -15.22
C SER A 26 -16.86 -14.90 -13.72
N GLN A 27 -15.85 -14.81 -12.85
CA GLN A 27 -16.03 -15.00 -11.42
C GLN A 27 -16.55 -13.75 -10.72
N ARG A 28 -17.65 -13.95 -9.99
CA ARG A 28 -18.19 -12.97 -9.05
C ARG A 28 -17.40 -13.01 -7.76
N LEU A 29 -16.88 -11.86 -7.35
CA LEU A 29 -16.14 -11.70 -6.11
C LEU A 29 -17.05 -11.11 -5.02
N ARG A 30 -16.73 -11.46 -3.78
CA ARG A 30 -17.23 -10.79 -2.57
C ARG A 30 -16.11 -9.96 -1.97
N LEU A 31 -16.40 -8.77 -1.49
CA LEU A 31 -15.46 -7.96 -0.72
C LEU A 31 -15.83 -7.97 0.76
N TYR A 32 -14.84 -8.09 1.61
CA TYR A 32 -14.91 -7.79 3.03
C TYR A 32 -14.20 -6.47 3.25
N ALA A 33 -14.84 -5.52 3.91
CA ALA A 33 -14.25 -4.20 4.11
C ALA A 33 -14.41 -3.73 5.55
N ASP A 34 -13.37 -3.07 6.08
CA ASP A 34 -13.37 -2.51 7.43
C ASP A 34 -12.34 -1.38 7.55
N ILE A 35 -12.48 -0.54 8.59
CA ILE A 35 -11.61 0.59 8.86
C ILE A 35 -10.69 0.28 10.03
N LEU A 36 -9.39 0.29 9.77
CA LEU A 36 -8.37 0.26 10.82
C LEU A 36 -7.82 1.67 11.06
N PHE A 37 -7.37 1.93 12.29
CA PHE A 37 -6.78 3.21 12.66
C PHE A 37 -5.29 3.08 12.93
N VAL A 38 -4.53 4.08 12.46
CA VAL A 38 -3.09 4.23 12.71
C VAL A 38 -2.88 5.66 13.18
N GLU A 39 -2.48 5.86 14.41
CA GLU A 39 -2.34 7.19 15.03
C GLU A 39 -3.56 8.08 14.80
N GLY A 40 -4.76 7.54 15.03
CA GLY A 40 -6.02 8.24 14.80
C GLY A 40 -6.39 8.44 13.31
N SER A 41 -5.52 8.08 12.37
CA SER A 41 -5.81 8.17 10.93
C SER A 41 -6.55 6.94 10.44
N PRO A 42 -7.74 7.07 9.85
CA PRO A 42 -8.49 5.95 9.33
C PRO A 42 -7.91 5.44 8.01
N ILE A 43 -7.85 4.11 7.87
CA ILE A 43 -7.44 3.40 6.67
C ILE A 43 -8.52 2.37 6.35
N LEU A 44 -9.15 2.50 5.18
CA LEU A 44 -10.05 1.47 4.67
C LEU A 44 -9.21 0.29 4.17
N LEU A 45 -9.46 -0.89 4.71
CA LEU A 45 -8.90 -2.15 4.22
C LEU A 45 -10.03 -2.99 3.62
N SER A 46 -9.82 -3.54 2.42
CA SER A 46 -10.71 -4.53 1.85
C SER A 46 -9.96 -5.79 1.46
N CYS A 47 -10.67 -6.92 1.49
CA CYS A 47 -10.18 -8.23 1.10
C CYS A 47 -11.20 -8.91 0.18
N SER A 48 -10.77 -9.36 -1.00
CA SER A 48 -11.65 -10.10 -1.91
C SER A 48 -11.69 -11.59 -1.58
N ASP A 49 -12.81 -12.22 -1.85
CA ASP A 49 -12.99 -13.67 -1.78
C ASP A 49 -13.53 -14.16 -3.15
N PRO A 50 -12.93 -15.19 -3.76
CA PRO A 50 -11.89 -16.10 -3.26
C PRO A 50 -10.44 -15.68 -3.56
N VAL A 51 -10.17 -14.54 -4.20
CA VAL A 51 -8.80 -14.14 -4.60
C VAL A 51 -7.93 -13.77 -3.39
N HIS A 52 -8.53 -13.31 -2.29
CA HIS A 52 -7.88 -12.86 -1.07
C HIS A 52 -6.94 -11.65 -1.22
N LEU A 53 -7.06 -10.89 -2.33
CA LEU A 53 -6.30 -9.67 -2.52
C LEU A 53 -6.70 -8.62 -1.50
N LEU A 54 -5.70 -7.97 -0.89
CA LEU A 54 -5.89 -6.87 0.04
C LEU A 54 -5.69 -5.54 -0.67
N ILE A 55 -6.60 -4.59 -0.45
CA ILE A 55 -6.42 -3.21 -0.88
C ILE A 55 -6.60 -2.31 0.34
N ALA A 56 -5.71 -1.33 0.49
CA ALA A 56 -5.77 -0.37 1.58
C ALA A 56 -5.69 1.07 1.04
N THR A 57 -6.54 1.94 1.57
CA THR A 57 -6.55 3.37 1.23
C THR A 57 -6.66 4.20 2.50
N SER A 58 -5.75 5.15 2.69
CA SER A 58 -5.84 6.13 3.77
C SER A 58 -6.99 7.09 3.50
N LEU A 59 -7.84 7.27 4.50
CA LEU A 59 -8.98 8.19 4.45
C LEU A 59 -8.62 9.52 5.10
N THR A 60 -9.18 10.61 4.59
CA THR A 60 -9.06 11.94 5.23
C THR A 60 -10.01 12.07 6.41
N SER A 61 -11.12 11.35 6.39
CA SER A 61 -12.14 11.31 7.45
C SER A 61 -12.96 10.02 7.37
N ARG A 62 -13.74 9.71 8.42
CA ARG A 62 -14.68 8.56 8.44
C ARG A 62 -16.04 8.86 7.80
N THR A 63 -16.21 9.96 7.12
CA THR A 63 -17.49 10.27 6.49
C THR A 63 -17.87 9.22 5.44
N SER A 64 -19.18 8.96 5.29
CA SER A 64 -19.69 8.03 4.28
C SER A 64 -19.18 8.36 2.88
N SER A 65 -19.07 9.64 2.53
CA SER A 65 -18.52 10.09 1.25
C SER A 65 -17.07 9.69 1.04
N CYS A 66 -16.18 9.90 2.03
CA CYS A 66 -14.78 9.51 1.92
C CYS A 66 -14.62 7.98 1.84
N THR A 67 -15.37 7.26 2.68
CA THR A 67 -15.34 5.80 2.73
C THR A 67 -15.87 5.18 1.44
N SER A 68 -16.99 5.71 0.92
CA SER A 68 -17.54 5.27 -0.36
C SER A 68 -16.60 5.54 -1.54
N LYS A 69 -16.00 6.73 -1.60
CA LYS A 69 -15.01 7.05 -2.63
C LYS A 69 -13.84 6.06 -2.63
N ALA A 70 -13.33 5.71 -1.45
CA ALA A 70 -12.25 4.74 -1.31
C ALA A 70 -12.71 3.33 -1.69
N LEU A 71 -13.91 2.89 -1.26
CA LEU A 71 -14.45 1.58 -1.62
C LEU A 71 -14.71 1.47 -3.12
N ASN A 72 -15.24 2.51 -3.76
CA ASN A 72 -15.41 2.56 -5.21
C ASN A 72 -14.08 2.45 -5.96
N ALA A 73 -13.01 3.08 -5.45
CA ALA A 73 -11.67 2.91 -6.00
C ALA A 73 -11.17 1.46 -5.83
N HIS A 74 -11.47 0.79 -4.70
CA HIS A 74 -11.16 -0.64 -4.53
C HIS A 74 -11.94 -1.52 -5.52
N ILE A 75 -13.25 -1.26 -5.71
CA ILE A 75 -14.09 -1.98 -6.67
C ILE A 75 -13.55 -1.81 -8.09
N ALA A 76 -13.16 -0.57 -8.46
CA ALA A 76 -12.61 -0.27 -9.77
C ALA A 76 -11.37 -1.08 -10.12
N VAL A 77 -10.51 -1.42 -9.13
CA VAL A 77 -9.35 -2.29 -9.35
C VAL A 77 -9.75 -3.66 -9.89
N TYR A 78 -10.84 -4.23 -9.37
CA TYR A 78 -11.35 -5.52 -9.83
C TYR A 78 -12.07 -5.41 -11.17
N THR A 79 -12.86 -4.36 -11.35
CA THR A 79 -13.62 -4.13 -12.60
C THR A 79 -12.66 -3.90 -13.79
N GLN A 80 -11.54 -3.20 -13.59
CA GLN A 80 -10.50 -3.01 -14.60
C GLN A 80 -9.88 -4.34 -15.06
N GLU A 81 -9.83 -5.33 -14.18
CA GLU A 81 -9.33 -6.67 -14.49
C GLU A 81 -10.49 -7.64 -14.84
N HIS A 82 -11.66 -7.10 -15.22
CA HIS A 82 -12.87 -7.81 -15.69
C HIS A 82 -13.57 -8.68 -14.64
N TYR A 83 -13.31 -8.49 -13.34
CA TYR A 83 -14.07 -9.14 -12.28
C TYR A 83 -15.33 -8.36 -11.93
N THR A 84 -16.38 -9.07 -11.51
CA THR A 84 -17.62 -8.47 -11.02
C THR A 84 -17.71 -8.60 -9.51
N ILE A 85 -17.94 -7.50 -8.81
CA ILE A 85 -18.22 -7.51 -7.37
C ILE A 85 -19.71 -7.74 -7.17
N SER A 86 -20.10 -8.84 -6.50
CA SER A 86 -21.49 -9.18 -6.24
C SER A 86 -21.99 -8.67 -4.88
N SER A 87 -21.11 -8.62 -3.89
CA SER A 87 -21.46 -8.12 -2.57
C SER A 87 -20.27 -7.55 -1.82
N VAL A 88 -20.57 -6.65 -0.90
CA VAL A 88 -19.61 -6.10 0.09
C VAL A 88 -20.16 -6.43 1.47
N LEU A 89 -19.35 -7.12 2.29
CA LEU A 89 -19.66 -7.40 3.68
C LEU A 89 -18.89 -6.43 4.58
N VAL A 90 -19.62 -5.70 5.41
CA VAL A 90 -19.10 -4.70 6.34
C VAL A 90 -19.60 -4.95 7.76
N ASP A 91 -18.98 -4.33 8.75
CA ASP A 91 -19.53 -4.32 10.10
C ASP A 91 -20.84 -3.50 10.15
N SER A 92 -21.74 -3.85 11.07
CA SER A 92 -23.02 -3.16 11.27
C SER A 92 -22.86 -1.67 11.64
N GLU A 93 -21.72 -1.30 12.24
CA GLU A 93 -21.39 0.09 12.61
C GLU A 93 -20.71 0.87 11.48
N SER A 94 -20.59 0.26 10.29
CA SER A 94 -19.90 0.91 9.16
C SER A 94 -20.76 2.02 8.53
N GLU A 95 -20.12 3.13 8.24
CA GLU A 95 -20.72 4.24 7.47
C GLU A 95 -21.19 3.80 6.08
N LEU A 96 -20.71 2.66 5.57
CA LEU A 96 -21.11 2.10 4.28
C LEU A 96 -22.54 1.55 4.28
N VAL A 97 -23.11 1.27 5.46
CA VAL A 97 -24.51 0.81 5.57
C VAL A 97 -25.49 1.87 5.05
N SER A 98 -25.19 3.14 5.30
CA SER A 98 -26.01 4.27 4.82
C SER A 98 -26.06 4.38 3.29
N MET A 99 -25.13 3.75 2.59
CA MET A 99 -25.02 3.79 1.11
C MET A 99 -25.53 2.51 0.43
N ARG A 100 -26.24 1.66 1.17
CA ARG A 100 -26.76 0.37 0.66
C ARG A 100 -27.56 0.53 -0.63
N GLU A 101 -28.41 1.56 -0.72
CA GLU A 101 -29.24 1.81 -1.91
C GLU A 101 -28.40 2.22 -3.12
N ASP A 102 -27.36 3.03 -2.93
CA ASP A 102 -26.45 3.45 -4.00
C ASP A 102 -25.70 2.27 -4.61
N TYR A 103 -25.25 1.34 -3.77
CA TYR A 103 -24.60 0.11 -4.23
C TYR A 103 -25.59 -0.86 -4.85
N ALA A 104 -26.81 -0.95 -4.32
CA ALA A 104 -27.86 -1.79 -4.90
C ALA A 104 -28.19 -1.37 -6.34
N ARG A 105 -28.24 -0.05 -6.63
CA ARG A 105 -28.41 0.46 -8.00
C ARG A 105 -27.26 0.07 -8.95
N GLN A 106 -26.07 -0.21 -8.42
CA GLN A 106 -24.93 -0.72 -9.17
C GLN A 106 -24.89 -2.27 -9.25
N GLY A 107 -25.92 -2.95 -8.72
CA GLY A 107 -25.98 -4.41 -8.67
C GLY A 107 -25.09 -5.03 -7.60
N ILE A 108 -24.62 -4.24 -6.63
CA ILE A 108 -23.75 -4.67 -5.54
C ILE A 108 -24.57 -4.72 -4.25
N ARG A 109 -24.68 -5.91 -3.64
CA ARG A 109 -25.35 -6.07 -2.35
C ARG A 109 -24.43 -5.68 -1.20
N VAL A 110 -24.88 -4.81 -0.32
CA VAL A 110 -24.18 -4.50 0.94
C VAL A 110 -24.79 -5.32 2.06
N ASP A 111 -24.02 -6.29 2.55
CA ASP A 111 -24.38 -7.15 3.68
C ASP A 111 -23.69 -6.66 4.95
N THR A 112 -24.37 -6.77 6.08
CA THR A 112 -23.81 -6.43 7.39
C THR A 112 -23.67 -7.68 8.25
N ALA A 113 -22.61 -7.76 9.04
CA ALA A 113 -22.49 -8.79 10.06
C ALA A 113 -23.60 -8.61 11.11
N PRO A 114 -24.17 -9.70 11.67
CA PRO A 114 -25.10 -9.60 12.77
C PRO A 114 -24.50 -8.83 13.95
N PRO A 115 -25.33 -8.13 14.74
CA PRO A 115 -24.87 -7.42 15.94
C PRO A 115 -24.08 -8.35 16.88
N GLY A 116 -22.89 -7.91 17.29
CA GLY A 116 -21.98 -8.72 18.13
C GLY A 116 -21.20 -9.81 17.41
N GLN A 117 -21.39 -9.96 16.11
CA GLN A 117 -20.56 -10.84 15.26
C GLN A 117 -19.72 -10.00 14.32
N HIS A 118 -18.42 -10.12 14.46
CA HIS A 118 -17.48 -9.43 13.59
C HIS A 118 -17.22 -10.21 12.29
N VAL A 119 -16.79 -9.50 11.27
CA VAL A 119 -16.42 -10.11 9.98
C VAL A 119 -15.03 -10.75 10.12
N SER A 120 -14.99 -12.00 10.61
CA SER A 120 -13.77 -12.73 10.99
C SER A 120 -12.69 -12.79 9.88
N VAL A 121 -13.08 -12.66 8.60
CA VAL A 121 -12.14 -12.68 7.48
C VAL A 121 -11.31 -11.40 7.46
N ILE A 122 -11.95 -10.23 7.50
CA ILE A 122 -11.24 -8.95 7.44
C ILE A 122 -10.47 -8.69 8.74
N GLU A 123 -10.99 -9.09 9.89
CA GLU A 123 -10.30 -8.98 11.17
C GLU A 123 -8.96 -9.74 11.19
N ARG A 124 -8.96 -10.98 10.69
CA ARG A 124 -7.72 -11.76 10.55
C ARG A 124 -6.70 -11.08 9.64
N LYS A 125 -7.17 -10.40 8.57
CA LYS A 125 -6.29 -9.64 7.68
C LYS A 125 -5.76 -8.38 8.34
N ILE A 126 -6.58 -7.65 9.10
CA ILE A 126 -6.15 -6.51 9.91
C ILE A 126 -5.09 -6.94 10.92
N ARG A 127 -5.32 -8.05 11.64
CA ARG A 127 -4.33 -8.61 12.58
C ARG A 127 -3.02 -8.93 11.89
N LEU A 128 -3.05 -9.61 10.74
CA LEU A 128 -1.85 -9.93 9.95
C LEU A 128 -1.09 -8.65 9.54
N VAL A 129 -1.79 -7.62 9.06
CA VAL A 129 -1.16 -6.33 8.70
C VAL A 129 -0.48 -5.70 9.90
N LYS A 130 -1.16 -5.65 11.06
CA LYS A 130 -0.61 -5.11 12.31
C LYS A 130 0.65 -5.86 12.76
N GLU A 131 0.62 -7.19 12.76
CA GLU A 131 1.76 -8.04 13.12
C GLU A 131 2.97 -7.78 12.22
N ARG A 132 2.76 -7.67 10.91
CA ARG A 132 3.83 -7.37 9.95
C ARG A 132 4.39 -5.95 10.13
N CYS A 133 3.53 -4.96 10.39
CA CYS A 133 3.99 -3.60 10.71
C CYS A 133 4.84 -3.59 11.99
N ARG A 134 4.40 -4.24 13.08
CA ARG A 134 5.16 -4.34 14.33
C ARG A 134 6.52 -5.00 14.12
N ALA A 135 6.58 -6.09 13.34
CA ALA A 135 7.84 -6.77 13.03
C ALA A 135 8.82 -5.87 12.25
N ILE A 136 8.32 -5.02 11.35
CA ILE A 136 9.18 -4.06 10.65
C ILE A 136 9.63 -2.95 11.61
N ILE A 137 8.71 -2.37 12.38
CA ILE A 137 9.02 -1.29 13.32
C ILE A 137 10.06 -1.72 14.36
N SER A 138 10.00 -2.96 14.86
CA SER A 138 10.93 -3.46 15.88
C SER A 138 12.40 -3.54 15.44
N VAL A 139 12.67 -3.54 14.14
CA VAL A 139 14.05 -3.59 13.58
C VAL A 139 14.51 -2.25 13.01
N LEU A 140 13.65 -1.21 13.05
CA LEU A 140 14.03 0.10 12.53
C LEU A 140 14.89 0.86 13.54
N PRO A 141 15.91 1.61 13.07
CA PRO A 141 16.81 2.36 13.93
C PRO A 141 16.23 3.68 14.46
N CYS A 142 15.01 4.05 14.03
CA CYS A 142 14.38 5.33 14.38
C CYS A 142 12.85 5.17 14.53
N PRO A 143 12.21 6.01 15.37
CA PRO A 143 10.78 6.10 15.44
C PRO A 143 10.21 6.67 14.13
N LEU A 144 8.94 6.40 13.87
CA LEU A 144 8.25 6.82 12.66
C LEU A 144 7.23 7.91 12.96
N CYS A 145 7.15 8.92 12.10
CA CYS A 145 6.06 9.88 12.10
C CYS A 145 4.79 9.25 11.48
N ARG A 146 3.62 9.83 11.79
CA ARG A 146 2.31 9.32 11.35
C ARG A 146 2.22 9.07 9.84
N ALA A 147 2.71 10.00 9.03
CA ALA A 147 2.68 9.86 7.57
C ALA A 147 3.47 8.64 7.09
N VAL A 148 4.61 8.36 7.71
CA VAL A 148 5.46 7.20 7.40
C VAL A 148 4.81 5.91 7.92
N LEU A 149 4.15 5.93 9.08
CA LEU A 149 3.38 4.79 9.60
C LEU A 149 2.23 4.40 8.66
N ILE A 150 1.47 5.38 8.16
CA ILE A 150 0.44 5.13 7.14
C ILE A 150 1.05 4.49 5.90
N ALA A 151 2.16 5.05 5.39
CA ALA A 151 2.86 4.48 4.24
C ALA A 151 3.37 3.06 4.51
N LEU A 152 3.83 2.76 5.73
CA LEU A 152 4.23 1.40 6.13
C LEU A 152 3.07 0.41 6.07
N VAL A 153 1.86 0.79 6.51
CA VAL A 153 0.67 -0.07 6.39
C VAL A 153 0.38 -0.39 4.92
N LEU A 154 0.38 0.62 4.06
CA LEU A 154 0.17 0.44 2.62
C LEU A 154 1.28 -0.43 1.99
N PHE A 155 2.54 -0.24 2.41
CA PHE A 155 3.67 -1.06 2.01
C PHE A 155 3.45 -2.53 2.41
N VAL A 156 3.07 -2.80 3.65
CA VAL A 156 2.83 -4.15 4.16
C VAL A 156 1.71 -4.83 3.38
N VAL A 157 0.60 -4.14 3.11
CA VAL A 157 -0.50 -4.65 2.28
C VAL A 157 0.01 -5.01 0.88
N SER A 158 0.80 -4.14 0.25
CA SER A 158 1.40 -4.42 -1.06
C SER A 158 2.29 -5.67 -1.05
N ARG A 159 3.02 -5.90 0.05
CA ARG A 159 3.90 -7.08 0.22
C ARG A 159 3.12 -8.37 0.46
N ILE A 160 2.05 -8.32 1.25
CA ILE A 160 1.15 -9.48 1.45
C ILE A 160 0.60 -9.94 0.10
N ASN A 161 0.24 -9.03 -0.79
CA ASN A 161 -0.29 -9.33 -2.11
C ASN A 161 0.73 -10.00 -3.07
N LEU A 162 2.01 -9.94 -2.76
CA LEU A 162 3.05 -10.64 -3.50
C LEU A 162 3.27 -12.09 -2.99
N LEU A 163 2.68 -12.45 -1.85
CA LEU A 163 2.79 -13.81 -1.32
C LEU A 163 1.77 -14.74 -1.99
N ARG A 164 2.08 -16.04 -1.99
CA ARG A 164 1.14 -17.07 -2.42
C ARG A 164 0.12 -17.34 -1.31
N VAL A 165 -1.09 -17.73 -1.69
CA VAL A 165 -2.04 -18.31 -0.74
C VAL A 165 -1.54 -19.70 -0.36
N MET A 166 -1.06 -19.85 0.88
CA MET A 166 -0.72 -21.15 1.46
C MET A 166 -2.01 -21.82 1.95
N GLY A 167 -2.28 -23.05 1.53
CA GLY A 167 -3.37 -23.87 2.09
C GLY A 167 -4.73 -23.80 1.37
N ALA A 168 -4.86 -23.13 0.27
CA ALA A 168 -6.01 -23.34 -0.60
C ALA A 168 -5.96 -24.79 -1.11
N LYS A 169 -6.94 -25.64 -0.73
CA LYS A 169 -7.17 -26.93 -1.37
C LYS A 169 -7.13 -26.68 -2.87
N ALA A 170 -6.41 -27.53 -3.61
CA ALA A 170 -6.21 -27.38 -5.04
C ALA A 170 -7.53 -27.05 -5.75
N SER A 171 -7.77 -25.78 -5.96
CA SER A 171 -8.80 -25.30 -6.86
C SER A 171 -8.35 -25.71 -8.26
N PRO A 172 -9.23 -26.17 -9.13
CA PRO A 172 -8.89 -26.45 -10.53
C PRO A 172 -8.37 -25.21 -11.26
N HIS A 173 -8.50 -24.02 -10.66
CA HIS A 173 -8.01 -22.76 -11.20
C HIS A 173 -6.52 -22.56 -10.89
N SER A 174 -5.75 -22.17 -11.89
CA SER A 174 -4.29 -22.04 -11.90
C SER A 174 -3.68 -21.03 -10.89
N TRP A 175 -4.49 -20.40 -10.05
CA TRP A 175 -4.10 -19.37 -9.07
C TRP A 175 -3.16 -19.89 -7.97
N ASN A 176 -3.21 -21.18 -7.68
CA ASN A 176 -2.40 -21.79 -6.60
C ASN A 176 -0.89 -21.67 -6.81
N ARG A 177 -0.45 -21.20 -7.98
CA ARG A 177 0.97 -21.07 -8.35
C ARG A 177 1.46 -19.63 -8.45
N THR A 178 0.57 -18.63 -8.35
CA THR A 178 0.88 -17.21 -8.48
C THR A 178 0.71 -16.46 -7.17
N SER A 179 1.25 -15.24 -7.07
CA SER A 179 0.93 -14.32 -5.98
C SER A 179 -0.53 -13.86 -6.09
N LEU A 180 -1.10 -13.32 -4.99
CA LEU A 180 -2.46 -12.77 -4.99
C LEU A 180 -2.64 -11.71 -6.08
N ARG A 181 -1.66 -10.83 -6.21
CA ARG A 181 -1.63 -9.81 -7.25
C ARG A 181 -1.50 -10.43 -8.65
N GLY A 182 -0.65 -11.45 -8.80
CA GLY A 182 -0.52 -12.15 -10.08
C GLY A 182 -1.79 -12.86 -10.51
N ALA A 183 -2.57 -13.38 -9.54
CA ALA A 183 -3.87 -13.97 -9.80
C ALA A 183 -4.89 -12.94 -10.34
N LEU A 184 -4.84 -11.70 -9.83
CA LEU A 184 -5.73 -10.63 -10.31
C LEU A 184 -5.28 -10.09 -11.67
N THR A 185 -4.01 -9.72 -11.82
CA THR A 185 -3.51 -8.95 -12.97
C THR A 185 -2.92 -9.80 -14.09
N GLY A 186 -2.84 -11.12 -13.93
CA GLY A 186 -2.15 -12.02 -14.86
C GLY A 186 -0.62 -11.87 -14.90
N ARG A 187 -0.04 -10.92 -14.16
CA ARG A 187 1.39 -10.64 -14.19
C ARG A 187 2.16 -11.51 -13.20
N LYS A 188 3.22 -12.15 -13.66
CA LYS A 188 4.15 -12.85 -12.77
C LYS A 188 4.93 -11.85 -11.93
N MET A 189 5.12 -12.20 -10.65
CA MET A 189 6.00 -11.46 -9.76
C MET A 189 7.45 -11.55 -10.28
N SER A 190 8.12 -10.41 -10.36
CA SER A 190 9.56 -10.30 -10.63
C SER A 190 10.27 -9.87 -9.36
N TYR A 191 11.22 -10.68 -8.91
CA TYR A 191 11.96 -10.39 -7.68
C TYR A 191 12.71 -9.05 -7.78
N SER A 192 13.40 -8.82 -8.89
CA SER A 192 14.19 -7.61 -9.13
C SER A 192 13.36 -6.35 -9.21
N ARG A 193 12.10 -6.45 -9.62
CA ARG A 193 11.18 -5.33 -9.74
C ARG A 193 10.33 -5.15 -8.48
N ASP A 194 9.62 -6.19 -8.07
CA ASP A 194 8.58 -6.10 -7.05
C ASP A 194 9.13 -6.07 -5.63
N LEU A 195 10.32 -6.63 -5.39
CA LEU A 195 11.01 -6.65 -4.10
C LEU A 195 12.26 -5.75 -4.06
N ARG A 196 12.36 -4.82 -4.99
CA ARG A 196 13.53 -3.95 -5.18
C ARG A 196 13.87 -3.09 -3.97
N VAL A 197 12.89 -2.66 -3.19
CA VAL A 197 13.08 -1.80 -2.01
C VAL A 197 12.42 -2.38 -0.79
N ARG A 198 13.00 -2.14 0.40
CA ARG A 198 12.35 -2.31 1.69
C ARG A 198 11.74 -0.98 2.14
N SER A 199 10.84 -1.04 3.10
CA SER A 199 10.33 0.19 3.72
C SER A 199 11.49 0.94 4.37
N LEU A 200 11.56 2.25 4.13
CA LEU A 200 12.60 3.17 4.61
C LEU A 200 14.02 2.95 4.07
N ASP A 201 14.23 2.12 3.06
CA ASP A 201 15.54 2.10 2.40
C ASP A 201 15.96 3.52 1.98
N TYR A 202 17.16 3.93 2.34
CA TYR A 202 17.72 5.22 1.92
C TYR A 202 18.19 5.16 0.47
N VAL A 203 17.85 6.18 -0.29
CA VAL A 203 18.15 6.24 -1.73
C VAL A 203 18.63 7.61 -2.16
N GLN A 204 19.37 7.63 -3.26
CA GLN A 204 19.63 8.83 -4.06
C GLN A 204 18.72 8.80 -5.29
N LEU A 205 17.87 9.81 -5.41
CA LEU A 205 16.91 9.99 -6.49
C LEU A 205 17.52 10.89 -7.56
N VAL A 206 17.43 10.47 -8.81
CA VAL A 206 17.91 11.28 -9.94
C VAL A 206 16.93 12.41 -10.18
N GLU A 207 17.42 13.64 -10.21
CA GLU A 207 16.64 14.80 -10.61
C GLU A 207 16.40 14.79 -12.13
N PRO A 208 15.18 15.19 -12.57
CA PRO A 208 14.94 15.36 -14.00
C PRO A 208 15.89 16.43 -14.55
N VAL A 209 16.51 16.12 -15.65
CA VAL A 209 17.43 17.04 -16.31
C VAL A 209 16.61 18.10 -17.04
N ASN A 210 16.49 19.30 -16.46
CA ASN A 210 15.97 20.46 -17.15
C ASN A 210 17.11 21.20 -17.85
N MET A 211 16.86 21.87 -18.97
CA MET A 211 17.89 22.60 -19.72
C MET A 211 18.66 23.61 -18.85
N SER A 212 18.04 24.20 -17.82
CA SER A 212 18.67 25.08 -16.86
C SER A 212 19.66 24.40 -15.93
N THR A 213 19.45 23.11 -15.60
CA THR A 213 20.32 22.35 -14.67
C THR A 213 21.56 21.76 -15.36
N HIS A 214 21.58 21.69 -16.71
CA HIS A 214 22.75 21.21 -17.46
C HIS A 214 23.99 22.11 -17.31
N LYS A 215 23.78 23.39 -16.99
CA LYS A 215 24.85 24.40 -16.92
C LYS A 215 25.31 24.72 -15.50
N THR A 216 24.80 23.99 -14.48
CA THR A 216 25.12 24.26 -13.08
C THR A 216 25.92 23.12 -12.47
N LEU A 217 26.76 23.43 -11.47
CA LEU A 217 27.43 22.45 -10.62
C LEU A 217 26.54 21.91 -9.51
N ALA A 218 25.22 22.17 -9.56
CA ALA A 218 24.24 21.69 -8.58
C ALA A 218 24.20 20.15 -8.53
N PRO A 219 23.93 19.58 -7.36
CA PRO A 219 23.77 18.12 -7.21
C PRO A 219 22.66 17.60 -8.13
N ARG A 220 22.94 16.52 -8.85
CA ARG A 220 21.97 15.87 -9.76
C ARG A 220 21.11 14.80 -9.09
N THR A 221 21.28 14.61 -7.79
CA THR A 221 20.54 13.65 -7.01
C THR A 221 20.13 14.24 -5.67
N ARG A 222 18.98 13.80 -5.17
CA ARG A 222 18.44 14.17 -3.85
C ARG A 222 18.29 12.93 -2.98
N GLY A 223 18.51 13.09 -1.67
CA GLY A 223 18.29 12.02 -0.70
C GLY A 223 16.80 11.82 -0.43
N GLY A 224 16.40 10.56 -0.34
CA GLY A 224 15.04 10.19 0.04
C GLY A 224 14.97 8.84 0.72
N VAL A 225 13.84 8.51 1.33
CA VAL A 225 13.55 7.20 1.89
C VAL A 225 12.35 6.58 1.20
N ALA A 226 12.43 5.26 0.95
CA ALA A 226 11.39 4.52 0.26
C ALA A 226 10.14 4.36 1.13
N LEU A 227 8.97 4.77 0.63
CA LEU A 227 7.70 4.62 1.32
C LEU A 227 6.89 3.44 0.79
N LEU A 228 6.59 3.43 -0.51
CA LEU A 228 5.64 2.51 -1.11
C LEU A 228 5.99 2.21 -2.57
N PRO A 229 6.17 0.93 -2.97
CA PRO A 229 6.24 0.57 -4.39
C PRO A 229 4.87 0.73 -5.03
N LEU A 230 4.82 1.43 -6.15
CA LEU A 230 3.62 1.54 -6.96
C LEU A 230 3.58 0.34 -7.90
N SER A 231 2.68 -0.54 -7.74
CA SER A 231 2.53 -1.79 -8.48
C SER A 231 2.27 -1.61 -10.00
N ASN A 232 2.90 -0.62 -10.63
CA ASN A 232 2.79 -0.30 -12.05
C ASN A 232 3.91 -0.95 -12.89
N SER A 233 3.78 -0.86 -14.21
CA SER A 233 4.74 -1.42 -15.17
C SER A 233 6.14 -0.79 -15.09
N SER A 234 6.24 0.47 -14.66
CA SER A 234 7.49 1.22 -14.54
C SER A 234 8.29 0.89 -13.28
N ALA A 235 7.79 0.00 -12.40
CA ALA A 235 8.39 -0.30 -11.10
C ALA A 235 8.70 0.96 -10.26
N ALA A 236 7.84 1.97 -10.38
CA ALA A 236 8.01 3.22 -9.66
C ALA A 236 7.77 3.02 -8.17
N VAL A 237 8.49 3.79 -7.38
CA VAL A 237 8.39 3.81 -5.92
C VAL A 237 8.09 5.24 -5.48
N LYS A 238 7.24 5.37 -4.47
CA LYS A 238 6.97 6.62 -3.78
C LYS A 238 8.01 6.80 -2.69
N PHE A 239 8.65 7.95 -2.65
CA PHE A 239 9.70 8.31 -1.71
C PHE A 239 9.29 9.53 -0.89
N LEU A 240 9.80 9.62 0.33
CA LEU A 240 9.84 10.84 1.12
C LEU A 240 11.17 11.55 0.86
N LEU A 241 11.14 12.77 0.36
CA LEU A 241 12.32 13.61 0.21
C LEU A 241 12.76 14.14 1.57
N LEU A 242 14.05 14.04 1.87
CA LEU A 242 14.60 14.43 3.17
C LEU A 242 14.77 15.94 3.33
N ASP A 243 14.90 16.67 2.23
CA ASP A 243 15.12 18.11 2.24
C ASP A 243 13.81 18.92 2.33
N THR A 244 12.72 18.40 1.74
CA THR A 244 11.43 19.10 1.68
C THR A 244 10.30 18.43 2.46
N GLY A 245 10.48 17.17 2.86
CA GLY A 245 9.39 16.34 3.41
C GLY A 245 8.30 15.98 2.39
N ALA A 246 8.48 16.34 1.11
CA ALA A 246 7.50 16.07 0.07
C ALA A 246 7.57 14.61 -0.40
N ALA A 247 6.44 14.10 -0.90
CA ALA A 247 6.39 12.79 -1.54
C ALA A 247 6.73 12.91 -3.02
N LEU A 248 7.64 12.05 -3.51
CA LEU A 248 8.07 11.99 -4.90
C LEU A 248 8.00 10.57 -5.45
N ILE A 249 7.55 10.42 -6.70
CA ILE A 249 7.48 9.12 -7.38
C ILE A 249 8.61 9.04 -8.40
N ARG A 250 9.43 7.97 -8.32
CA ARG A 250 10.52 7.71 -9.27
C ARG A 250 10.69 6.21 -9.51
N SER A 251 11.13 5.86 -10.72
CA SER A 251 11.55 4.50 -11.10
C SER A 251 13.07 4.34 -11.08
N LYS A 252 13.81 5.45 -11.26
CA LYS A 252 15.28 5.47 -11.25
C LYS A 252 15.80 6.03 -9.94
N PHE A 253 16.55 5.21 -9.20
CA PHE A 253 17.17 5.55 -7.94
C PHE A 253 18.31 4.58 -7.62
N THR A 254 19.21 4.98 -6.74
CA THR A 254 20.30 4.15 -6.23
C THR A 254 20.13 3.97 -4.73
N MET A 255 20.08 2.71 -4.28
CA MET A 255 20.05 2.39 -2.85
C MET A 255 21.44 2.58 -2.25
N LEU A 256 21.49 3.14 -1.05
CA LEU A 256 22.69 3.36 -0.27
C LEU A 256 22.47 2.92 1.18
N PRO A 257 23.52 2.59 1.92
CA PRO A 257 23.42 2.45 3.37
C PRO A 257 22.82 3.70 4.00
N MET A 258 21.98 3.53 5.01
CA MET A 258 21.35 4.64 5.70
C MET A 258 22.36 5.38 6.58
N PRO A 259 22.63 6.68 6.36
CA PRO A 259 23.53 7.45 7.21
C PRO A 259 22.84 7.85 8.52
N ASP A 260 23.62 8.03 9.59
CA ASP A 260 23.12 8.51 10.89
C ASP A 260 22.37 9.85 10.79
N LEU A 261 22.80 10.73 9.89
CA LEU A 261 22.12 11.99 9.60
C LEU A 261 20.66 11.77 9.19
N VAL A 262 20.37 10.73 8.40
CA VAL A 262 19.01 10.40 7.97
C VAL A 262 18.20 9.83 9.12
N ILE A 263 18.80 8.97 9.94
CA ILE A 263 18.18 8.44 11.17
C ILE A 263 17.79 9.58 12.11
N ASN A 264 18.71 10.51 12.36
CA ASN A 264 18.46 11.68 13.20
C ASN A 264 17.33 12.57 12.63
N HIS A 265 17.33 12.77 11.31
CA HIS A 265 16.28 13.55 10.65
C HIS A 265 14.89 12.89 10.79
N LEU A 266 14.78 11.58 10.55
CA LEU A 266 13.52 10.84 10.73
C LEU A 266 13.06 10.85 12.19
N THR A 267 14.01 10.74 13.13
CA THR A 267 13.72 10.85 14.57
C THR A 267 13.17 12.23 14.95
N ALA A 268 13.76 13.29 14.38
CA ALA A 268 13.28 14.65 14.59
C ALA A 268 11.86 14.86 14.02
N LEU A 269 11.58 14.31 12.82
CA LEU A 269 10.23 14.34 12.25
C LEU A 269 9.21 13.61 13.13
N ALA A 270 9.56 12.45 13.66
CA ALA A 270 8.69 11.71 14.57
C ALA A 270 8.45 12.45 15.89
N ALA A 271 9.48 13.11 16.43
CA ALA A 271 9.36 13.93 17.64
C ALA A 271 8.48 15.17 17.42
N ALA A 272 8.56 15.81 16.25
CA ALA A 272 7.71 16.92 15.89
C ALA A 272 6.22 16.50 15.77
N ASP A 273 5.97 15.35 15.19
CA ASP A 273 4.63 14.77 15.03
C ASP A 273 4.00 14.40 16.40
N LYS A 274 4.79 13.84 17.32
CA LYS A 274 4.35 13.48 18.68
C LYS A 274 3.96 14.67 19.55
N LYS A 275 4.49 15.87 19.28
CA LYS A 275 4.06 17.09 19.97
C LYS A 275 2.62 17.48 19.62
N THR A 276 2.12 17.03 18.50
CA THR A 276 0.75 17.28 18.02
C THR A 276 -0.22 16.14 18.35
N VAL A 277 0.28 14.94 18.66
CA VAL A 277 -0.55 13.74 18.96
C VAL A 277 0.04 13.01 20.16
N ASN A 278 -0.77 12.80 21.21
CA ASN A 278 -0.36 12.13 22.46
C ASN A 278 0.07 10.67 22.22
N LYS A 279 1.26 10.34 22.80
CA LYS A 279 1.79 9.03 23.24
C LYS A 279 1.45 7.76 22.43
N ASP A 280 2.50 6.99 22.13
CA ASP A 280 2.58 5.63 21.56
C ASP A 280 1.77 5.33 20.29
N PRO A 281 2.39 4.73 19.25
CA PRO A 281 1.69 4.37 18.02
C PRO A 281 0.61 3.33 18.31
N LEU A 282 -0.62 3.80 18.48
CA LEU A 282 -1.77 2.98 18.81
C LEU A 282 -2.45 2.53 17.51
N PHE A 283 -2.32 1.25 17.20
CA PHE A 283 -3.26 0.61 16.30
C PHE A 283 -4.58 0.44 17.05
N GLN A 284 -5.58 1.21 16.70
CA GLN A 284 -6.91 1.09 17.25
C GLN A 284 -7.81 0.33 16.29
N TYR A 285 -8.65 -0.51 16.87
CA TYR A 285 -9.72 -1.21 16.17
C TYR A 285 -11.01 -0.97 16.95
N HIS A 286 -12.08 -0.49 16.30
CA HIS A 286 -13.33 -0.06 16.91
C HIS A 286 -13.18 0.90 18.12
N GLY A 287 -12.24 1.85 18.04
CA GLY A 287 -12.00 2.81 19.11
C GLY A 287 -11.39 2.24 20.40
N ARG A 288 -11.02 0.95 20.41
CA ARG A 288 -10.34 0.29 21.54
C ARG A 288 -8.85 0.14 21.23
N SER A 289 -8.01 0.55 22.19
CA SER A 289 -6.58 0.22 22.18
C SER A 289 -6.42 -1.29 22.39
N ILE A 290 -5.62 -1.93 21.55
CA ILE A 290 -5.24 -3.34 21.69
C ILE A 290 -3.74 -3.39 21.96
#